data_c3d61b33933cbcf933007ff041f5a003
#
_entry.id   c3d61b33933cbcf933007ff041f5a003
#
_cell.length_a   1.000
_cell.length_b   1.000
_cell.length_c   1.000
_cell.angle_alpha   90.00
_cell.angle_beta   90.00
_cell.angle_gamma   90.00
#
_symmetry.space_group_name_H-M   'P 1'
#
loop_
_entity.id
_entity.type
_entity.pdbx_description
1 polymer ?
#
loop_
_entity_poly.entity_id
_entity_poly.type
_entity_poly.pdbx_seq_one_letter_code
_entity_poly.pdbx_strand_id
1 'polypeptide(L)'
;MFLLFIVPFLGNSQTIDYNVKKGYVAEGYDVVAYFKNQAVEGSSKYVATYEGVKYKFTSQEHLDAFLKNPEKYVPQYGGYCAYAMGENGKKVDINPKTFEIRDGKLYLFYNAWGTNTLKLWLKGDVKVLQKKADQNWEAVKHN
;
A
#
# COMPACT_ATOMS: atom_id res chain seq x y z
N MET A 1 -26.86 46.38 0.70
CA MET A 1 -27.09 44.97 0.47
C MET A 1 -25.79 44.38 -0.06
N PHE A 2 -25.03 43.68 0.80
CA PHE A 2 -23.79 43.03 0.37
C PHE A 2 -24.15 41.65 -0.16
N LEU A 3 -23.89 41.39 -1.47
CA LEU A 3 -23.97 40.06 -2.04
C LEU A 3 -22.68 39.31 -1.69
N LEU A 4 -22.77 38.33 -0.77
CA LEU A 4 -21.71 37.42 -0.48
C LEU A 4 -21.66 36.37 -1.59
N PHE A 5 -20.73 36.50 -2.54
CA PHE A 5 -20.44 35.43 -3.49
C PHE A 5 -19.69 34.34 -2.75
N ILE A 6 -20.36 33.26 -2.37
CA ILE A 6 -19.72 32.02 -1.92
C ILE A 6 -19.17 31.38 -3.19
N VAL A 7 -17.86 31.56 -3.42
CA VAL A 7 -17.14 30.80 -4.43
C VAL A 7 -16.96 29.39 -3.85
N PRO A 8 -17.54 28.34 -4.46
CA PRO A 8 -17.28 27.00 -3.99
C PRO A 8 -15.80 26.69 -4.20
N PHE A 9 -15.11 26.40 -3.11
CA PHE A 9 -13.72 25.93 -3.17
C PHE A 9 -13.76 24.50 -3.73
N LEU A 10 -13.54 24.35 -5.04
CA LEU A 10 -13.30 23.05 -5.65
C LEU A 10 -11.90 22.63 -5.25
N GLY A 11 -11.79 21.96 -4.08
CA GLY A 11 -10.56 21.31 -3.68
C GLY A 11 -10.28 20.18 -4.67
N ASN A 12 -9.22 20.29 -5.46
CA ASN A 12 -8.68 19.17 -6.21
C ASN A 12 -8.10 18.18 -5.21
N SER A 13 -8.91 17.19 -4.78
CA SER A 13 -8.38 16.04 -4.08
C SER A 13 -7.61 15.21 -5.10
N GLN A 14 -6.29 15.30 -5.06
CA GLN A 14 -5.44 14.44 -5.87
C GLN A 14 -5.55 13.01 -5.37
N THR A 15 -5.81 12.07 -6.29
CA THR A 15 -5.85 10.65 -5.98
C THR A 15 -4.44 10.11 -5.80
N ILE A 16 -4.30 9.14 -4.89
CA ILE A 16 -3.06 8.40 -4.69
C ILE A 16 -2.92 7.38 -5.83
N ASP A 17 -1.71 7.28 -6.39
CA ASP A 17 -1.36 6.27 -7.37
C ASP A 17 -1.02 4.96 -6.66
N TYR A 18 -2.02 4.11 -6.49
CA TYR A 18 -1.84 2.78 -5.90
C TYR A 18 -1.31 1.78 -6.93
N ASN A 19 -0.48 0.85 -6.46
CA ASN A 19 -0.03 -0.29 -7.25
C ASN A 19 -1.18 -1.30 -7.38
N VAL A 20 -1.94 -1.16 -8.46
CA VAL A 20 -3.05 -2.06 -8.78
C VAL A 20 -2.60 -3.01 -9.88
N LYS A 21 -2.65 -4.30 -9.61
CA LYS A 21 -2.33 -5.35 -10.58
C LYS A 21 -3.41 -6.42 -10.54
N LYS A 22 -3.81 -6.92 -11.71
CA LYS A 22 -4.94 -7.85 -11.84
C LYS A 22 -6.25 -7.28 -11.29
N GLY A 23 -6.36 -5.94 -11.20
CA GLY A 23 -7.53 -5.23 -10.68
C GLY A 23 -7.51 -4.99 -9.17
N TYR A 24 -6.46 -5.38 -8.46
CA TYR A 24 -6.40 -5.31 -6.99
C TYR A 24 -5.06 -4.80 -6.46
N VAL A 25 -5.09 -4.16 -5.30
CA VAL A 25 -3.90 -3.87 -4.51
C VAL A 25 -3.30 -5.19 -4.00
N ALA A 26 -1.98 -5.27 -3.86
CA ALA A 26 -1.26 -6.48 -3.45
C ALA A 26 -1.58 -7.71 -4.33
N GLU A 27 -1.86 -7.48 -5.61
CA GLU A 27 -2.26 -8.53 -6.58
C GLU A 27 -3.45 -9.38 -6.11
N GLY A 28 -4.30 -8.84 -5.25
CA GLY A 28 -5.45 -9.56 -4.68
C GLY A 28 -5.12 -10.46 -3.48
N TYR A 29 -3.93 -10.33 -2.91
CA TYR A 29 -3.60 -10.97 -1.63
C TYR A 29 -4.33 -10.27 -0.49
N ASP A 30 -4.71 -11.04 0.51
CA ASP A 30 -5.47 -10.58 1.67
C ASP A 30 -4.59 -9.73 2.59
N VAL A 31 -4.81 -8.41 2.60
CA VAL A 31 -3.95 -7.49 3.38
C VAL A 31 -4.11 -7.69 4.89
N VAL A 32 -5.23 -8.23 5.37
CA VAL A 32 -5.42 -8.57 6.79
C VAL A 32 -4.59 -9.80 7.16
N ALA A 33 -4.49 -10.79 6.27
CA ALA A 33 -3.74 -12.02 6.52
C ALA A 33 -2.24 -11.77 6.76
N TYR A 34 -1.66 -10.76 6.14
CA TYR A 34 -0.25 -10.40 6.37
C TYR A 34 0.03 -10.11 7.85
N PHE A 35 -0.92 -9.50 8.56
CA PHE A 35 -0.79 -9.20 10.00
C PHE A 35 -0.86 -10.44 10.87
N LYS A 36 -1.25 -11.58 10.30
CA LYS A 36 -1.18 -12.92 10.89
C LYS A 36 0.00 -13.72 10.34
N ASN A 37 0.96 -13.03 9.73
CA ASN A 37 2.16 -13.59 9.11
C ASN A 37 1.86 -14.58 7.98
N GLN A 38 0.82 -14.31 7.19
CA GLN A 38 0.40 -15.14 6.07
C GLN A 38 0.26 -14.32 4.79
N ALA A 39 0.93 -14.75 3.72
CA ALA A 39 0.72 -14.23 2.37
C ALA A 39 -0.23 -15.17 1.63
N VAL A 40 -1.50 -14.82 1.59
CA VAL A 40 -2.56 -15.66 1.04
C VAL A 40 -3.41 -14.87 0.05
N GLU A 41 -3.62 -15.44 -1.13
CA GLU A 41 -4.49 -14.85 -2.13
C GLU A 41 -5.95 -14.83 -1.64
N GLY A 42 -6.62 -13.68 -1.80
CA GLY A 42 -8.02 -13.52 -1.47
C GLY A 42 -8.94 -14.14 -2.53
N SER A 43 -10.23 -14.19 -2.20
CA SER A 43 -11.29 -14.66 -3.08
C SER A 43 -12.08 -13.47 -3.65
N SER A 44 -12.49 -13.54 -4.90
CA SER A 44 -13.39 -12.55 -5.52
C SER A 44 -14.78 -12.50 -4.84
N LYS A 45 -15.06 -13.44 -3.97
CA LYS A 45 -16.27 -13.47 -3.13
C LYS A 45 -16.23 -12.40 -2.01
N TYR A 46 -15.05 -12.00 -1.58
CA TYR A 46 -14.85 -11.04 -0.49
C TYR A 46 -14.00 -9.85 -0.98
N VAL A 47 -14.66 -8.84 -1.48
CA VAL A 47 -14.02 -7.66 -2.10
C VAL A 47 -14.46 -6.39 -1.39
N ALA A 48 -13.50 -5.51 -1.10
CA ALA A 48 -13.77 -4.15 -0.66
C ALA A 48 -13.16 -3.16 -1.65
N THR A 49 -13.79 -1.99 -1.77
CA THR A 49 -13.22 -0.83 -2.46
C THR A 49 -12.89 0.23 -1.41
N TYR A 50 -11.67 0.71 -1.42
CA TYR A 50 -11.20 1.77 -0.53
C TYR A 50 -10.37 2.77 -1.32
N GLU A 51 -10.74 4.05 -1.23
CA GLU A 51 -10.10 5.13 -2.02
C GLU A 51 -10.01 4.82 -3.52
N GLY A 52 -11.05 4.21 -4.06
CA GLY A 52 -11.17 3.91 -5.49
C GLY A 52 -10.43 2.66 -5.95
N VAL A 53 -9.77 1.92 -5.07
CA VAL A 53 -9.04 0.69 -5.43
C VAL A 53 -9.59 -0.52 -4.67
N LYS A 54 -9.47 -1.69 -5.30
CA LYS A 54 -10.08 -2.93 -4.79
C LYS A 54 -9.07 -3.78 -4.03
N TYR A 55 -9.60 -4.48 -3.03
CA TYR A 55 -8.89 -5.43 -2.16
C TYR A 55 -9.67 -6.74 -2.11
N LYS A 56 -8.98 -7.87 -2.12
CA LYS A 56 -9.57 -9.20 -1.92
C LYS A 56 -9.21 -9.77 -0.57
N PHE A 57 -10.15 -10.50 0.02
CA PHE A 57 -9.97 -11.13 1.33
C PHE A 57 -10.29 -12.61 1.26
N THR A 58 -9.79 -13.38 2.24
CA THR A 58 -10.02 -14.82 2.32
C THR A 58 -11.33 -15.17 3.01
N SER A 59 -11.91 -14.24 3.77
CA SER A 59 -13.11 -14.45 4.57
C SER A 59 -13.90 -13.17 4.80
N GLN A 60 -15.17 -13.33 5.18
CA GLN A 60 -16.01 -12.20 5.60
C GLN A 60 -15.42 -11.50 6.83
N GLU A 61 -14.84 -12.27 7.77
CA GLU A 61 -14.19 -11.72 8.96
C GLU A 61 -13.05 -10.76 8.60
N HIS A 62 -12.18 -11.13 7.64
CA HIS A 62 -11.09 -10.26 7.19
C HIS A 62 -11.61 -9.03 6.43
N LEU A 63 -12.62 -9.21 5.59
CA LEU A 63 -13.29 -8.10 4.91
C LEU A 63 -13.84 -7.08 5.92
N ASP A 64 -14.54 -7.56 6.94
CA ASP A 64 -15.13 -6.70 7.98
C ASP A 64 -14.04 -6.00 8.80
N ALA A 65 -12.97 -6.69 9.15
CA ALA A 65 -11.82 -6.10 9.85
C ALA A 65 -11.19 -4.96 9.05
N PHE A 66 -11.02 -5.16 7.74
CA PHE A 66 -10.49 -4.14 6.85
C PHE A 66 -11.42 -2.91 6.79
N LEU A 67 -12.72 -3.11 6.58
CA LEU A 67 -13.69 -2.02 6.48
C LEU A 67 -13.79 -1.21 7.78
N LYS A 68 -13.58 -1.84 8.92
CA LYS A 68 -13.59 -1.19 10.23
C LYS A 68 -12.40 -0.24 10.43
N ASN A 69 -11.23 -0.58 9.89
CA ASN A 69 -10.01 0.21 10.01
C ASN A 69 -9.08 -0.01 8.81
N PRO A 70 -9.44 0.52 7.62
CA PRO A 70 -8.66 0.27 6.41
C PRO A 70 -7.21 0.72 6.51
N GLU A 71 -6.96 1.89 7.11
CA GLU A 71 -5.62 2.48 7.20
C GLU A 71 -4.60 1.59 7.91
N LYS A 72 -5.08 0.74 8.83
CA LYS A 72 -4.23 -0.24 9.50
C LYS A 72 -3.62 -1.26 8.53
N TYR A 73 -4.39 -1.65 7.51
CA TYR A 73 -4.07 -2.80 6.65
C TYR A 73 -3.56 -2.43 5.27
N VAL A 74 -3.79 -1.19 4.82
CA VAL A 74 -3.31 -0.71 3.51
C VAL A 74 -1.78 -0.76 3.50
N PRO A 75 -1.15 -1.35 2.46
CA PRO A 75 0.30 -1.39 2.39
C PRO A 75 0.90 0.01 2.25
N GLN A 76 2.07 0.20 2.84
CA GLN A 76 2.82 1.45 2.74
C GLN A 76 3.20 1.73 1.27
N TYR A 77 3.34 2.99 0.95
CA TYR A 77 3.79 3.46 -0.37
C TYR A 77 2.88 3.00 -1.52
N GLY A 78 1.58 3.02 -1.26
CA GLY A 78 0.59 2.61 -2.26
C GLY A 78 0.69 1.16 -2.70
N GLY A 79 1.42 0.32 -1.97
CA GLY A 79 1.67 -1.07 -2.35
C GLY A 79 2.86 -1.26 -3.30
N TYR A 80 3.67 -0.22 -3.52
CA TYR A 80 4.93 -0.33 -4.24
C TYR A 80 6.06 -0.84 -3.34
N CYS A 81 7.16 -1.29 -3.94
CA CYS A 81 8.32 -1.81 -3.22
C CYS A 81 8.89 -0.78 -2.25
N ALA A 82 8.88 -1.13 -0.96
CA ALA A 82 9.37 -0.24 0.09
C ALA A 82 10.86 0.06 -0.03
N TYR A 83 11.66 -0.94 -0.39
CA TYR A 83 13.10 -0.76 -0.58
C TYR A 83 13.41 0.23 -1.71
N ALA A 84 12.78 0.05 -2.87
CA ALA A 84 12.99 0.96 -4.00
C ALA A 84 12.52 2.38 -3.67
N MET A 85 11.43 2.51 -2.93
CA MET A 85 10.95 3.82 -2.48
C MET A 85 11.97 4.51 -1.57
N GLY A 86 12.60 3.78 -0.66
CA GLY A 86 13.64 4.30 0.22
C GLY A 86 14.97 4.54 -0.49
N GLU A 87 15.34 3.68 -1.42
CA GLU A 87 16.62 3.77 -2.13
C GLU A 87 16.66 4.92 -3.12
N ASN A 88 15.63 5.07 -3.94
CA ASN A 88 15.64 6.05 -5.04
C ASN A 88 14.28 6.69 -5.35
N GLY A 89 13.24 6.41 -4.58
CA GLY A 89 11.91 6.99 -4.78
C GLY A 89 11.15 6.44 -5.99
N LYS A 90 11.56 5.32 -6.55
CA LYS A 90 10.92 4.73 -7.72
C LYS A 90 9.75 3.82 -7.31
N LYS A 91 8.68 3.88 -8.10
CA LYS A 91 7.53 2.99 -8.00
C LYS A 91 7.85 1.67 -8.71
N VAL A 92 8.31 0.70 -7.93
CA VAL A 92 8.68 -0.63 -8.39
C VAL A 92 7.63 -1.63 -7.94
N ASP A 93 7.25 -2.56 -8.82
CA ASP A 93 6.30 -3.61 -8.52
C ASP A 93 6.81 -4.57 -7.45
N ILE A 94 5.92 -5.41 -6.92
CA ILE A 94 6.19 -6.27 -5.78
C ILE A 94 5.93 -7.75 -6.09
N ASN A 95 6.45 -8.61 -5.23
CA ASN A 95 6.02 -9.98 -5.12
C ASN A 95 5.14 -10.08 -3.87
N PRO A 96 3.86 -10.45 -3.99
CA PRO A 96 2.92 -10.43 -2.86
C PRO A 96 3.28 -11.41 -1.74
N LYS A 97 4.21 -12.33 -1.96
CA LYS A 97 4.72 -13.25 -0.94
C LYS A 97 5.89 -12.68 -0.14
N THR A 98 6.44 -11.54 -0.56
CA THR A 98 7.62 -10.92 0.06
C THR A 98 7.20 -9.66 0.79
N PHE A 99 7.10 -9.76 2.11
CA PHE A 99 6.54 -8.71 2.95
C PHE A 99 7.21 -8.63 4.32
N GLU A 100 7.00 -7.53 5.00
CA GLU A 100 7.35 -7.35 6.41
C GLU A 100 6.25 -6.56 7.12
N ILE A 101 5.90 -7.00 8.32
CA ILE A 101 5.14 -6.18 9.26
C ILE A 101 6.14 -5.55 10.22
N ARG A 102 6.19 -4.22 10.23
CA ARG A 102 7.10 -3.44 11.09
C ARG A 102 6.34 -2.25 11.65
N ASP A 103 6.46 -2.05 12.96
CA ASP A 103 5.78 -0.94 13.65
C ASP A 103 4.26 -0.89 13.36
N GLY A 104 3.63 -2.06 13.23
CA GLY A 104 2.20 -2.19 12.94
C GLY A 104 1.80 -1.84 11.50
N LYS A 105 2.75 -1.77 10.59
CA LYS A 105 2.54 -1.40 9.19
C LYS A 105 2.98 -2.51 8.24
N LEU A 106 2.30 -2.60 7.08
CA LEU A 106 2.61 -3.57 6.04
C LEU A 106 3.53 -2.95 4.99
N TYR A 107 4.66 -3.60 4.76
CA TYR A 107 5.64 -3.26 3.72
C TYR A 107 5.71 -4.41 2.72
N LEU A 108 5.60 -4.09 1.42
CA LEU A 108 5.71 -5.05 0.33
C LEU A 108 7.02 -4.82 -0.44
N PHE A 109 7.57 -5.87 -1.04
CA PHE A 109 8.90 -5.83 -1.65
C PHE A 109 8.94 -6.53 -3.00
N TYR A 110 9.74 -5.99 -3.90
CA TYR A 110 10.15 -6.67 -5.12
C TYR A 110 11.01 -7.89 -4.78
N ASN A 111 10.69 -8.99 -5.41
CA ASN A 111 11.50 -10.21 -5.31
C ASN A 111 11.33 -11.02 -6.60
N ALA A 112 12.31 -10.91 -7.49
CA ALA A 112 12.33 -11.64 -8.76
C ALA A 112 13.74 -11.63 -9.34
N TRP A 113 14.01 -12.55 -10.26
CA TRP A 113 15.25 -12.57 -11.05
C TRP A 113 16.51 -12.56 -10.19
N GLY A 114 16.50 -13.29 -9.07
CA GLY A 114 17.65 -13.40 -8.16
C GLY A 114 17.83 -12.23 -7.19
N THR A 115 16.95 -11.22 -7.24
CA THR A 115 17.01 -10.07 -6.34
C THR A 115 15.81 -10.06 -5.39
N ASN A 116 16.07 -10.20 -4.10
CA ASN A 116 15.08 -10.08 -3.03
C ASN A 116 15.32 -8.79 -2.26
N THR A 117 14.49 -7.78 -2.50
CA THR A 117 14.69 -6.45 -1.91
C THR A 117 14.36 -6.39 -0.42
N LEU A 118 13.57 -7.33 0.10
CA LEU A 118 13.39 -7.45 1.56
C LEU A 118 14.73 -7.76 2.24
N LYS A 119 15.56 -8.63 1.67
CA LYS A 119 16.90 -8.91 2.20
C LYS A 119 17.79 -7.68 2.18
N LEU A 120 17.72 -6.88 1.12
CA LEU A 120 18.45 -5.62 1.01
C LEU A 120 17.98 -4.59 2.05
N TRP A 121 16.68 -4.52 2.26
CA TRP A 121 16.06 -3.67 3.29
C TRP A 121 16.54 -4.03 4.69
N LEU A 122 16.54 -5.34 5.04
CA LEU A 122 16.97 -5.84 6.35
C LEU A 122 18.48 -5.74 6.57
N LYS A 123 19.28 -5.81 5.50
CA LYS A 123 20.74 -5.69 5.55
C LYS A 123 21.21 -4.26 5.77
N GLY A 124 20.43 -3.28 5.32
CA GLY A 124 20.73 -1.86 5.46
C GLY A 124 20.27 -1.29 6.80
N ASP A 125 20.31 0.02 6.91
CA ASP A 125 19.70 0.74 8.02
C ASP A 125 18.20 0.95 7.73
N VAL A 126 17.37 0.08 8.30
CA VAL A 126 15.92 0.08 8.05
C VAL A 126 15.28 1.41 8.43
N LYS A 127 15.69 2.02 9.54
CA LYS A 127 15.10 3.30 9.99
C LYS A 127 15.41 4.44 9.03
N VAL A 128 16.62 4.47 8.49
CA VAL A 128 17.02 5.44 7.46
C VAL A 128 16.23 5.20 6.17
N LEU A 129 16.11 3.94 5.74
CA LEU A 129 15.33 3.59 4.54
C LEU A 129 13.84 3.94 4.70
N GLN A 130 13.25 3.67 5.88
CA GLN A 130 11.86 4.05 6.16
C GLN A 130 11.67 5.56 6.06
N LYS A 131 12.56 6.34 6.67
CA LYS A 131 12.48 7.81 6.63
C LYS A 131 12.58 8.34 5.20
N LYS A 132 13.52 7.83 4.42
CA LYS A 132 13.66 8.20 3.00
C LYS A 132 12.44 7.78 2.18
N ALA A 133 11.93 6.58 2.40
CA ALA A 133 10.74 6.08 1.72
C ALA A 133 9.52 6.94 2.03
N ASP A 134 9.31 7.32 3.28
CA ASP A 134 8.23 8.20 3.69
C ASP A 134 8.31 9.56 2.98
N GLN A 135 9.51 10.16 2.93
CA GLN A 135 9.75 11.43 2.24
C GLN A 135 9.55 11.32 0.74
N ASN A 136 10.10 10.28 0.12
CA ASN A 136 9.99 10.05 -1.32
C ASN A 136 8.55 9.77 -1.73
N TRP A 137 7.82 9.01 -0.93
CA TRP A 137 6.42 8.72 -1.20
C TRP A 137 5.56 9.99 -1.22
N GLU A 138 5.75 10.89 -0.25
CA GLU A 138 5.04 12.19 -0.23
C GLU A 138 5.25 12.98 -1.52
N ALA A 139 6.46 12.91 -2.11
CA ALA A 139 6.79 13.61 -3.33
C ALA A 139 6.16 12.98 -4.59
N VAL A 140 5.90 11.66 -4.60
CA VAL A 140 5.52 10.91 -5.83
C VAL A 140 4.12 10.28 -5.77
N LYS A 141 3.45 10.28 -4.63
CA LYS A 141 2.21 9.52 -4.42
C LYS A 141 1.04 9.90 -5.34
N HIS A 142 1.08 11.08 -5.94
CA HIS A 142 0.04 11.57 -6.84
C HIS A 142 0.42 11.55 -8.33
N ASN A 143 1.60 11.07 -8.64
CA ASN A 143 2.14 11.14 -10.02
C ASN A 143 1.72 9.93 -10.87
#